data_161a405dea6d5f79f45b3e525cb9793e
#
_entry.id   161a405dea6d5f79f45b3e525cb9793e
#
_cell.length_a   1.000
_cell.length_b   1.000
_cell.length_c   1.000
_cell.angle_alpha   90.00
_cell.angle_beta   90.00
_cell.angle_gamma   90.00
#
_symmetry.space_group_name_H-M   'P 1'
#
loop_
_entity.id
_entity.type
_entity.pdbx_description
1 polymer ?
#
loop_
_entity_poly.entity_id
_entity_poly.type
_entity_poly.pdbx_seq_one_letter_code
_entity_poly.pdbx_strand_id
1 'polypeptide(L)'
;MRNPPSGPDRSYAAPVQSRQRRPMSWKRWLLPYVAASALLVGFQASPAAETLNLLLYDLVASLRETQHSPDDGAITVVGIDEADLKAFTWPIPDRHLCGAIQRLETLGASAIGLDLYRDPIGTDSATCLSTLIQTKPRLISIHNMADAIPAIPGTPARQQAFNDLVVDGDRVVRRDLVHVGGQSEAIRSLPLRLLETARGNPNLHRQLEALPAEIWLQSQSGGYQRLDASGYQTMLPVHPPGRFPIVSLRALLSGRVDASSIRGRIVLIGSTAPSLKDQFEIPQSRLDQGERFLELPGVELHAQRLASLQALLRDGQVPIRTASALQRHLLLAVMLLLGIAIAERPHRIRRSSLLLGLSALALFGTSVLLLLKGFWIGIALPLSGLILLEAP
;
A
#
# COMPACT_ATOMS: atom_id res chain seq x y z
N MET A 1 44.28 -26.20 99.54
CA MET A 1 44.76 -26.50 98.18
C MET A 1 43.81 -25.83 97.19
N ARG A 2 44.29 -24.83 96.46
CA ARG A 2 43.46 -23.95 95.62
C ARG A 2 43.67 -24.40 94.17
N ASN A 3 42.60 -24.68 93.46
CA ASN A 3 42.60 -24.85 91.99
C ASN A 3 42.69 -23.52 91.29
N PRO A 4 43.41 -23.37 90.18
CA PRO A 4 43.45 -22.14 89.36
C PRO A 4 42.27 -22.05 88.39
N PRO A 5 41.95 -20.83 87.89
CA PRO A 5 40.78 -20.58 87.08
C PRO A 5 40.98 -20.94 85.60
N SER A 6 39.96 -21.46 85.05
CA SER A 6 39.81 -21.74 83.59
C SER A 6 39.83 -20.45 82.75
N GLY A 7 40.69 -20.41 81.72
CA GLY A 7 40.84 -19.32 80.76
C GLY A 7 39.67 -19.26 79.74
N PRO A 8 39.50 -18.15 79.07
CA PRO A 8 38.34 -17.88 78.19
C PRO A 8 38.43 -18.63 76.86
N ASP A 9 37.31 -19.18 76.51
CA ASP A 9 37.06 -19.90 75.26
C ASP A 9 37.22 -18.92 74.02
N ARG A 10 38.18 -19.17 73.16
CA ARG A 10 38.37 -18.45 71.91
C ARG A 10 37.49 -19.09 70.85
N SER A 11 36.29 -18.55 70.69
CA SER A 11 35.46 -18.83 69.50
C SER A 11 36.16 -18.37 68.25
N TYR A 12 36.66 -19.33 67.47
CA TYR A 12 37.16 -19.08 66.12
C TYR A 12 35.98 -18.65 65.21
N ALA A 13 35.88 -17.38 64.93
CA ALA A 13 35.01 -16.87 63.86
C ALA A 13 35.55 -17.36 62.51
N ALA A 14 34.80 -18.20 61.82
CA ALA A 14 35.14 -18.64 60.47
C ALA A 14 35.25 -17.43 59.51
N PRO A 15 36.22 -17.35 58.61
CA PRO A 15 36.33 -16.23 57.68
C PRO A 15 35.12 -16.22 56.74
N VAL A 16 34.43 -15.13 56.74
CA VAL A 16 33.38 -14.81 55.74
C VAL A 16 34.04 -14.84 54.36
N GLN A 17 33.93 -15.94 53.64
CA GLN A 17 34.33 -16.01 52.24
C GLN A 17 33.54 -14.98 51.43
N SER A 18 34.16 -13.85 51.13
CA SER A 18 33.65 -12.91 50.14
C SER A 18 33.53 -13.70 48.82
N ARG A 19 32.29 -13.96 48.40
CA ARG A 19 32.00 -14.47 47.04
C ARG A 19 32.58 -13.46 46.05
N GLN A 20 33.80 -13.68 45.60
CA GLN A 20 34.36 -12.99 44.44
C GLN A 20 33.40 -13.22 43.27
N ARG A 21 32.67 -12.19 42.90
CA ARG A 21 31.91 -12.17 41.64
C ARG A 21 32.93 -12.37 40.53
N ARG A 22 32.98 -13.58 39.93
CA ARG A 22 33.76 -13.82 38.72
C ARG A 22 33.30 -12.83 37.68
N PRO A 23 34.20 -12.08 37.03
CA PRO A 23 33.81 -11.19 35.93
C PRO A 23 33.16 -12.06 34.85
N MET A 24 31.91 -11.79 34.58
CA MET A 24 31.13 -12.50 33.56
C MET A 24 31.82 -12.29 32.22
N SER A 25 32.41 -13.32 31.62
CA SER A 25 33.13 -13.19 30.36
C SER A 25 32.13 -12.85 29.26
N TRP A 26 32.14 -11.62 28.81
CA TRP A 26 31.35 -11.12 27.69
C TRP A 26 31.41 -12.03 26.44
N LYS A 27 32.53 -12.79 26.28
CA LYS A 27 32.73 -13.79 25.22
C LYS A 27 31.71 -14.94 25.22
N ARG A 28 31.14 -15.30 26.40
CA ARG A 28 30.14 -16.40 26.49
C ARG A 28 28.80 -16.04 25.83
N TRP A 29 28.49 -14.77 25.75
CA TRP A 29 27.23 -14.28 25.21
C TRP A 29 27.38 -13.76 23.76
N LEU A 30 28.60 -13.42 23.35
CA LEU A 30 28.83 -12.86 22.01
C LEU A 30 28.48 -13.87 20.91
N LEU A 31 28.84 -15.14 21.06
CA LEU A 31 28.60 -16.16 20.01
C LEU A 31 27.11 -16.46 19.80
N PRO A 32 26.31 -16.81 20.84
CA PRO A 32 24.86 -16.99 20.66
C PRO A 32 24.18 -15.71 20.20
N TYR A 33 24.70 -14.56 20.56
CA TYR A 33 24.18 -13.26 20.16
C TYR A 33 24.39 -12.98 18.68
N VAL A 34 25.60 -13.21 18.19
CA VAL A 34 25.93 -13.09 16.75
C VAL A 34 25.13 -14.11 15.94
N ALA A 35 24.98 -15.33 16.46
CA ALA A 35 24.18 -16.37 15.83
C ALA A 35 22.68 -15.98 15.77
N ALA A 36 22.11 -15.50 16.86
CA ALA A 36 20.73 -15.02 16.90
C ALA A 36 20.52 -13.82 15.96
N SER A 37 21.46 -12.87 15.95
CA SER A 37 21.41 -11.72 15.02
C SER A 37 21.49 -12.16 13.56
N ALA A 38 22.35 -13.12 13.24
CA ALA A 38 22.47 -13.67 11.87
C ALA A 38 21.19 -14.42 11.44
N LEU A 39 20.60 -15.20 12.34
CA LEU A 39 19.32 -15.88 12.11
C LEU A 39 18.19 -14.87 11.89
N LEU A 40 18.15 -13.78 12.66
CA LEU A 40 17.17 -12.71 12.51
C LEU A 40 17.31 -11.98 11.17
N VAL A 41 18.54 -11.64 10.78
CA VAL A 41 18.81 -11.03 9.48
C VAL A 41 18.42 -11.99 8.35
N GLY A 42 18.72 -13.28 8.50
CA GLY A 42 18.29 -14.31 7.55
C GLY A 42 16.77 -14.46 7.46
N PHE A 43 16.07 -14.47 8.60
CA PHE A 43 14.61 -14.50 8.64
C PHE A 43 14.01 -13.23 8.01
N GLN A 44 14.59 -12.07 8.28
CA GLN A 44 14.16 -10.80 7.65
C GLN A 44 14.16 -10.86 6.14
N ALA A 45 15.18 -11.50 5.56
CA ALA A 45 15.30 -11.65 4.11
C ALA A 45 14.35 -12.73 3.54
N SER A 46 13.56 -13.40 4.39
CA SER A 46 12.70 -14.51 3.98
C SER A 46 11.34 -14.02 3.46
N PRO A 47 10.74 -14.73 2.49
CA PRO A 47 9.38 -14.48 2.05
C PRO A 47 8.35 -14.59 3.17
N ALA A 48 8.59 -15.42 4.19
CA ALA A 48 7.69 -15.61 5.32
C ALA A 48 7.55 -14.35 6.17
N ALA A 49 8.64 -13.61 6.40
CA ALA A 49 8.59 -12.35 7.14
C ALA A 49 7.81 -11.28 6.36
N GLU A 50 7.98 -11.22 5.05
CA GLU A 50 7.20 -10.31 4.19
C GLU A 50 5.71 -10.67 4.22
N THR A 51 5.36 -11.94 4.03
CA THR A 51 3.98 -12.41 4.12
C THR A 51 3.32 -12.02 5.43
N LEU A 52 4.00 -12.23 6.57
CA LEU A 52 3.49 -11.85 7.88
C LEU A 52 3.28 -10.34 8.00
N ASN A 53 4.21 -9.53 7.51
CA ASN A 53 4.08 -8.08 7.50
C ASN A 53 2.89 -7.61 6.65
N LEU A 54 2.68 -8.22 5.48
CA LEU A 54 1.55 -7.90 4.60
C LEU A 54 0.22 -8.30 5.21
N LEU A 55 0.11 -9.47 5.83
CA LEU A 55 -1.10 -9.90 6.55
C LEU A 55 -1.46 -8.94 7.71
N LEU A 56 -0.46 -8.52 8.48
CA LEU A 56 -0.67 -7.54 9.56
C LEU A 56 -1.05 -6.15 9.01
N TYR A 57 -0.44 -5.76 7.89
CA TYR A 57 -0.85 -4.54 7.19
C TYR A 57 -2.31 -4.60 6.77
N ASP A 58 -2.75 -5.67 6.10
CA ASP A 58 -4.11 -5.83 5.61
C ASP A 58 -5.13 -5.79 6.76
N LEU A 59 -4.84 -6.51 7.86
CA LEU A 59 -5.70 -6.52 9.04
C LEU A 59 -5.90 -5.11 9.61
N VAL A 60 -4.81 -4.36 9.78
CA VAL A 60 -4.88 -3.02 10.39
C VAL A 60 -5.40 -1.98 9.40
N ALA A 61 -5.02 -2.06 8.12
CA ALA A 61 -5.53 -1.18 7.08
C ALA A 61 -7.05 -1.30 6.92
N SER A 62 -7.59 -2.51 7.09
CA SER A 62 -9.03 -2.76 7.04
C SER A 62 -9.82 -2.16 8.22
N LEU A 63 -9.13 -1.97 9.37
CA LEU A 63 -9.73 -1.32 10.56
C LEU A 63 -9.61 0.21 10.52
N ARG A 64 -8.88 0.73 9.56
CA ARG A 64 -8.71 2.18 9.43
C ARG A 64 -10.00 2.82 9.01
N GLU A 65 -10.54 3.74 9.83
CA GLU A 65 -11.68 4.53 9.44
C GLU A 65 -11.37 5.34 8.16
N THR A 66 -12.21 5.15 7.17
CA THR A 66 -12.06 5.79 5.88
C THR A 66 -12.88 7.08 5.89
N GLN A 67 -12.28 8.17 6.29
CA GLN A 67 -12.92 9.46 6.12
C GLN A 67 -13.06 9.75 4.62
N HIS A 68 -14.28 10.08 4.19
CA HIS A 68 -14.51 10.60 2.84
C HIS A 68 -13.70 11.88 2.68
N SER A 69 -12.86 11.91 1.63
CA SER A 69 -12.13 13.13 1.30
C SER A 69 -13.07 14.09 0.54
N PRO A 70 -12.92 15.41 0.72
CA PRO A 70 -13.60 16.37 -0.16
C PRO A 70 -13.32 16.11 -1.65
N ASP A 71 -12.18 15.51 -1.98
CA ASP A 71 -11.78 15.16 -3.34
C ASP A 71 -12.57 14.00 -3.93
N ASP A 72 -13.20 13.14 -3.11
CA ASP A 72 -14.04 12.04 -3.60
C ASP A 72 -15.24 12.57 -4.37
N GLY A 73 -15.76 13.73 -4.00
CA GLY A 73 -16.83 14.44 -4.72
C GLY A 73 -16.43 14.96 -6.10
N ALA A 74 -15.14 15.01 -6.43
CA ALA A 74 -14.64 15.46 -7.73
C ALA A 74 -14.49 14.33 -8.77
N ILE A 75 -14.88 13.09 -8.41
CA ILE A 75 -14.71 11.90 -9.24
C ILE A 75 -16.07 11.22 -9.42
N THR A 76 -16.33 10.74 -10.64
CA THR A 76 -17.52 9.92 -10.94
C THR A 76 -17.10 8.74 -11.81
N VAL A 77 -17.66 7.57 -11.54
CA VAL A 77 -17.46 6.36 -12.36
C VAL A 77 -18.70 6.15 -13.24
N VAL A 78 -18.49 5.96 -14.53
CA VAL A 78 -19.49 5.42 -15.44
C VAL A 78 -19.20 3.93 -15.57
N GLY A 79 -19.94 3.14 -14.80
CA GLY A 79 -19.78 1.69 -14.75
C GLY A 79 -20.53 1.01 -15.88
N ILE A 80 -19.85 0.04 -16.51
CA ILE A 80 -20.49 -0.91 -17.44
C ILE A 80 -20.83 -2.14 -16.61
N ASP A 81 -22.08 -2.24 -16.21
CA ASP A 81 -22.60 -3.31 -15.34
C ASP A 81 -23.13 -4.51 -16.15
N GLU A 82 -23.52 -5.60 -15.45
CA GLU A 82 -24.09 -6.80 -16.05
C GLU A 82 -25.34 -6.51 -16.91
N ALA A 83 -26.12 -5.50 -16.52
CA ALA A 83 -27.31 -5.14 -17.24
C ALA A 83 -26.98 -4.30 -18.50
N ASP A 84 -25.87 -3.57 -18.49
CA ASP A 84 -25.32 -2.91 -19.68
C ASP A 84 -24.81 -3.94 -20.69
N LEU A 85 -24.12 -4.99 -20.21
CA LEU A 85 -23.66 -6.11 -21.07
C LEU A 85 -24.82 -6.83 -21.76
N LYS A 86 -25.92 -7.04 -21.02
CA LYS A 86 -27.14 -7.63 -21.61
C LYS A 86 -27.81 -6.72 -22.64
N ALA A 87 -27.78 -5.41 -22.41
CA ALA A 87 -28.44 -4.44 -23.28
C ALA A 87 -27.66 -4.14 -24.56
N PHE A 88 -26.33 -4.08 -24.48
CA PHE A 88 -25.46 -3.58 -25.56
C PHE A 88 -24.55 -4.66 -26.14
N THR A 89 -24.51 -5.84 -25.56
CA THR A 89 -23.54 -6.92 -25.84
C THR A 89 -22.10 -6.55 -25.45
N TRP A 90 -21.21 -7.52 -25.44
CA TRP A 90 -19.78 -7.29 -25.21
C TRP A 90 -18.98 -7.78 -26.42
N PRO A 91 -17.99 -7.05 -26.89
CA PRO A 91 -17.53 -5.68 -26.46
C PRO A 91 -18.61 -4.62 -26.75
N ILE A 92 -18.75 -3.64 -25.82
CA ILE A 92 -19.70 -2.53 -26.01
C ILE A 92 -19.42 -1.87 -27.37
N PRO A 93 -20.40 -1.76 -28.27
CA PRO A 93 -20.20 -1.11 -29.57
C PRO A 93 -19.76 0.34 -29.43
N ASP A 94 -18.81 0.77 -30.27
CA ASP A 94 -18.20 2.09 -30.18
C ASP A 94 -19.21 3.23 -30.26
N ARG A 95 -20.33 3.08 -31.02
CA ARG A 95 -21.41 4.07 -31.08
C ARG A 95 -21.96 4.43 -29.68
N HIS A 96 -22.04 3.48 -28.75
CA HIS A 96 -22.53 3.74 -27.40
C HIS A 96 -21.47 4.46 -26.57
N LEU A 97 -20.20 4.10 -26.69
CA LEU A 97 -19.10 4.81 -26.03
C LEU A 97 -18.97 6.25 -26.59
N CYS A 98 -19.06 6.42 -27.91
CA CYS A 98 -19.04 7.73 -28.52
C CYS A 98 -20.20 8.60 -28.01
N GLY A 99 -21.41 8.05 -27.92
CA GLY A 99 -22.57 8.74 -27.36
C GLY A 99 -22.37 9.13 -25.90
N ALA A 100 -21.79 8.22 -25.10
CA ALA A 100 -21.46 8.49 -23.68
C ALA A 100 -20.44 9.63 -23.55
N ILE A 101 -19.34 9.59 -24.31
CA ILE A 101 -18.30 10.61 -24.31
C ILE A 101 -18.86 11.97 -24.70
N GLN A 102 -19.65 12.04 -25.78
CA GLN A 102 -20.28 13.29 -26.24
C GLN A 102 -21.23 13.85 -25.17
N ARG A 103 -21.98 12.99 -24.48
CA ARG A 103 -22.85 13.40 -23.39
C ARG A 103 -22.09 13.93 -22.19
N LEU A 104 -21.00 13.25 -21.77
CA LEU A 104 -20.13 13.71 -20.69
C LEU A 104 -19.51 15.08 -21.00
N GLU A 105 -19.06 15.30 -22.24
CA GLU A 105 -18.58 16.59 -22.69
C GLU A 105 -19.68 17.68 -22.58
N THR A 106 -20.90 17.37 -23.03
CA THR A 106 -22.05 18.28 -22.93
C THR A 106 -22.41 18.59 -21.48
N LEU A 107 -22.32 17.61 -20.57
CA LEU A 107 -22.58 17.78 -19.15
C LEU A 107 -21.43 18.50 -18.41
N GLY A 108 -20.30 18.73 -19.09
CA GLY A 108 -19.19 19.53 -18.57
C GLY A 108 -18.20 18.75 -17.70
N ALA A 109 -17.91 17.49 -18.03
CA ALA A 109 -16.82 16.75 -17.42
C ALA A 109 -15.48 17.48 -17.57
N SER A 110 -14.65 17.53 -16.53
CA SER A 110 -13.34 18.19 -16.56
C SER A 110 -12.27 17.37 -17.26
N ALA A 111 -12.34 16.05 -17.16
CA ALA A 111 -11.57 15.07 -17.92
C ALA A 111 -12.34 13.76 -17.98
N ILE A 112 -12.10 12.95 -19.02
CA ILE A 112 -12.75 11.66 -19.24
C ILE A 112 -11.69 10.61 -19.48
N GLY A 113 -11.63 9.57 -18.64
CA GLY A 113 -10.78 8.40 -18.81
C GLY A 113 -11.58 7.24 -19.37
N LEU A 114 -11.15 6.70 -20.48
CA LEU A 114 -11.72 5.49 -21.05
C LEU A 114 -10.84 4.29 -20.66
N ASP A 115 -11.23 3.60 -19.62
CA ASP A 115 -10.55 2.41 -19.09
C ASP A 115 -11.05 1.13 -19.78
N LEU A 116 -10.90 1.11 -21.10
CA LEU A 116 -11.29 0.00 -21.98
C LEU A 116 -10.28 -0.12 -23.12
N TYR A 117 -9.77 -1.33 -23.32
CA TYR A 117 -8.98 -1.63 -24.50
C TYR A 117 -9.85 -1.75 -25.74
N ARG A 118 -9.31 -1.36 -26.88
CA ARG A 118 -9.97 -1.47 -28.17
C ARG A 118 -9.05 -2.10 -29.20
N ASP A 119 -9.48 -3.24 -29.73
CA ASP A 119 -8.78 -3.90 -30.82
C ASP A 119 -9.03 -3.09 -32.12
N PRO A 120 -7.99 -2.65 -32.81
CA PRO A 120 -8.12 -1.91 -34.05
C PRO A 120 -8.68 -2.74 -35.23
N ILE A 121 -8.78 -4.08 -35.09
CA ILE A 121 -9.03 -4.99 -36.23
C ILE A 121 -10.52 -5.35 -36.41
N GLY A 122 -11.42 -5.01 -35.49
CA GLY A 122 -12.74 -5.66 -35.44
C GLY A 122 -14.01 -4.84 -35.57
N THR A 123 -13.98 -3.53 -35.68
CA THR A 123 -15.22 -2.74 -35.62
C THR A 123 -15.30 -1.65 -36.70
N ASP A 124 -16.35 -1.68 -37.52
CA ASP A 124 -16.72 -0.61 -38.47
C ASP A 124 -16.92 0.77 -37.80
N SER A 125 -16.91 0.80 -36.47
CA SER A 125 -17.11 1.98 -35.63
C SER A 125 -15.83 2.55 -35.02
N ALA A 126 -14.64 1.98 -35.26
CA ALA A 126 -13.36 2.51 -34.82
C ALA A 126 -13.14 3.99 -35.22
N THR A 127 -13.78 4.42 -36.28
CA THR A 127 -13.74 5.80 -36.78
C THR A 127 -14.33 6.82 -35.80
N CYS A 128 -15.40 6.50 -35.05
CA CYS A 128 -15.99 7.48 -34.14
C CYS A 128 -15.13 7.71 -32.91
N LEU A 129 -14.57 6.67 -32.31
CA LEU A 129 -13.65 6.81 -31.14
C LEU A 129 -12.34 7.48 -31.58
N SER A 130 -11.76 7.05 -32.71
CA SER A 130 -10.54 7.67 -33.27
C SER A 130 -10.75 9.16 -33.57
N THR A 131 -11.92 9.54 -34.07
CA THR A 131 -12.27 10.95 -34.30
C THR A 131 -12.44 11.73 -32.99
N LEU A 132 -13.13 11.15 -32.01
CA LEU A 132 -13.32 11.78 -30.70
C LEU A 132 -11.99 11.97 -29.96
N ILE A 133 -11.13 10.97 -29.94
CA ILE A 133 -9.82 11.07 -29.25
C ILE A 133 -8.95 12.18 -29.86
N GLN A 134 -9.01 12.42 -31.14
CA GLN A 134 -8.28 13.49 -31.81
C GLN A 134 -8.89 14.88 -31.60
N THR A 135 -10.21 14.97 -31.48
CA THR A 135 -10.93 16.24 -31.39
C THR A 135 -11.29 16.68 -29.98
N LYS A 136 -11.26 15.74 -29.02
CA LYS A 136 -11.61 15.97 -27.62
C LYS A 136 -10.37 15.85 -26.70
N PRO A 137 -9.67 16.96 -26.43
CA PRO A 137 -8.39 16.93 -25.67
C PRO A 137 -8.55 16.48 -24.21
N ARG A 138 -9.79 16.43 -23.69
CA ARG A 138 -10.09 15.96 -22.33
C ARG A 138 -10.32 14.45 -22.25
N LEU A 139 -10.34 13.75 -23.39
CA LEU A 139 -10.51 12.30 -23.46
C LEU A 139 -9.14 11.63 -23.39
N ILE A 140 -8.96 10.74 -22.42
CA ILE A 140 -7.74 9.96 -22.21
C ILE A 140 -8.02 8.49 -22.56
N SER A 141 -7.16 7.91 -23.39
CA SER A 141 -7.17 6.48 -23.74
C SER A 141 -6.06 5.74 -23.03
N ILE A 142 -6.36 4.53 -22.60
CA ILE A 142 -5.38 3.68 -21.93
C ILE A 142 -4.56 2.86 -22.93
N HIS A 143 -3.37 2.49 -22.46
CA HIS A 143 -2.55 1.40 -22.99
C HIS A 143 -2.08 0.53 -21.82
N ASN A 144 -1.65 -0.71 -22.09
CA ASN A 144 -1.05 -1.58 -21.07
C ASN A 144 0.42 -1.77 -21.42
N MET A 145 1.30 -1.50 -20.46
CA MET A 145 2.74 -1.64 -20.64
C MET A 145 3.19 -3.09 -20.50
N ALA A 146 2.59 -3.83 -19.56
CA ALA A 146 2.97 -5.21 -19.25
C ALA A 146 2.63 -6.16 -20.43
N ASP A 147 1.44 -6.00 -21.01
CA ASP A 147 0.93 -6.85 -22.10
C ASP A 147 1.14 -6.22 -23.49
N ALA A 148 1.78 -5.05 -23.55
CA ALA A 148 2.02 -4.28 -24.78
C ALA A 148 0.73 -3.99 -25.58
N ILE A 149 -0.40 -3.76 -24.91
CA ILE A 149 -1.67 -3.40 -25.56
C ILE A 149 -1.64 -1.90 -25.88
N PRO A 150 -1.78 -1.50 -27.16
CA PRO A 150 -1.71 -0.09 -27.54
C PRO A 150 -2.97 0.69 -27.14
N ALA A 151 -2.84 2.00 -27.08
CA ALA A 151 -3.98 2.91 -26.99
C ALA A 151 -4.82 2.89 -28.27
N ILE A 152 -6.01 3.47 -28.22
CA ILE A 152 -6.89 3.62 -29.39
C ILE A 152 -6.10 4.24 -30.56
N PRO A 153 -6.19 3.71 -31.77
CA PRO A 153 -5.45 4.23 -32.93
C PRO A 153 -5.67 5.72 -33.14
N GLY A 154 -4.57 6.44 -33.39
CA GLY A 154 -4.58 7.89 -33.57
C GLY A 154 -4.63 8.71 -32.28
N THR A 155 -4.54 8.09 -31.10
CA THR A 155 -4.48 8.82 -29.83
C THR A 155 -3.20 9.65 -29.73
N PRO A 156 -3.29 10.98 -29.54
CA PRO A 156 -2.13 11.82 -29.33
C PRO A 156 -1.37 11.42 -28.03
N ALA A 157 -0.05 11.51 -28.01
CA ALA A 157 0.76 11.11 -26.86
C ALA A 157 0.31 11.78 -25.54
N ARG A 158 -0.15 13.03 -25.59
CA ARG A 158 -0.68 13.73 -24.41
C ARG A 158 -1.99 13.17 -23.87
N GLN A 159 -2.68 12.31 -24.61
CA GLN A 159 -3.94 11.66 -24.24
C GLN A 159 -3.77 10.16 -23.97
N GLN A 160 -2.54 9.65 -24.05
CA GLN A 160 -2.22 8.28 -23.69
C GLN A 160 -1.82 8.18 -22.22
N ALA A 161 -2.27 7.10 -21.58
CA ALA A 161 -1.95 6.78 -20.20
C ALA A 161 -1.88 5.26 -20.01
N PHE A 162 -0.98 4.78 -19.14
CA PHE A 162 -1.05 3.38 -18.77
C PHE A 162 -2.08 3.13 -17.67
N ASN A 163 -2.72 1.96 -17.72
CA ASN A 163 -3.66 1.53 -16.67
C ASN A 163 -3.15 0.34 -15.85
N ASP A 164 -1.90 -0.04 -16.02
CA ASP A 164 -1.30 -1.12 -15.25
C ASP A 164 -1.49 -0.91 -13.74
N LEU A 165 -1.91 -1.96 -13.05
CA LEU A 165 -2.04 -2.01 -11.61
C LEU A 165 -0.88 -2.83 -11.04
N VAL A 166 -0.31 -2.35 -9.95
CA VAL A 166 0.74 -3.09 -9.24
C VAL A 166 0.08 -4.04 -8.25
N VAL A 167 0.13 -5.33 -8.60
CA VAL A 167 -0.41 -6.41 -7.78
C VAL A 167 0.75 -7.08 -7.04
N ASP A 168 0.63 -7.25 -5.73
CA ASP A 168 1.64 -7.94 -4.93
C ASP A 168 1.64 -9.46 -5.23
N GLY A 169 2.70 -10.16 -4.84
CA GLY A 169 2.84 -11.59 -5.11
C GLY A 169 1.75 -12.47 -4.48
N ASP A 170 0.99 -11.94 -3.53
CA ASP A 170 -0.17 -12.57 -2.91
C ASP A 170 -1.52 -12.14 -3.54
N ARG A 171 -1.47 -11.49 -4.71
CA ARG A 171 -2.58 -11.01 -5.55
C ARG A 171 -3.35 -9.79 -5.02
N VAL A 172 -2.91 -9.17 -3.92
CA VAL A 172 -3.58 -8.00 -3.34
C VAL A 172 -2.98 -6.71 -3.89
N VAL A 173 -3.84 -5.74 -4.21
CA VAL A 173 -3.44 -4.38 -4.62
C VAL A 173 -3.26 -3.52 -3.37
N ARG A 174 -2.01 -3.09 -3.12
CA ARG A 174 -1.65 -2.21 -1.98
C ARG A 174 -0.87 -0.97 -2.40
N ARG A 175 -0.48 -0.89 -3.67
CA ARG A 175 0.44 0.13 -4.18
C ARG A 175 -0.12 0.81 -5.41
N ASP A 176 0.28 2.06 -5.59
CA ASP A 176 0.01 2.84 -6.78
C ASP A 176 1.31 3.12 -7.53
N LEU A 177 1.36 2.81 -8.82
CA LEU A 177 2.40 3.25 -9.75
C LEU A 177 1.92 4.54 -10.44
N VAL A 178 2.47 5.66 -10.03
CA VAL A 178 2.02 6.98 -10.48
C VAL A 178 2.54 7.31 -11.87
N HIS A 179 3.84 7.09 -12.10
CA HIS A 179 4.47 7.24 -13.41
C HIS A 179 5.79 6.47 -13.50
N VAL A 180 6.25 6.25 -14.72
CA VAL A 180 7.52 5.56 -15.03
C VAL A 180 8.38 6.48 -15.89
N GLY A 181 9.70 6.41 -15.70
CA GLY A 181 10.66 7.27 -16.41
C GLY A 181 10.82 8.63 -15.75
N GLY A 182 11.79 9.42 -16.23
CA GLY A 182 12.15 10.74 -15.69
C GLY A 182 11.73 11.88 -16.60
N GLN A 183 11.85 13.05 -16.09
CA GLN A 183 11.52 14.41 -16.55
C GLN A 183 10.90 14.61 -17.96
N SER A 184 11.54 14.18 -19.05
CA SER A 184 11.07 14.45 -20.42
C SER A 184 10.29 13.29 -21.04
N GLU A 185 10.51 12.07 -20.57
CA GLU A 185 9.96 10.85 -21.13
C GLU A 185 9.07 10.07 -20.18
N ALA A 186 8.54 10.75 -19.16
CA ALA A 186 7.68 10.11 -18.16
C ALA A 186 6.41 9.55 -18.82
N ILE A 187 6.20 8.25 -18.66
CA ILE A 187 4.96 7.56 -19.01
C ILE A 187 4.02 7.68 -17.82
N ARG A 188 2.83 8.25 -18.02
CA ARG A 188 1.89 8.60 -16.96
C ARG A 188 0.81 7.55 -16.78
N SER A 189 0.45 7.29 -15.53
CA SER A 189 -0.73 6.48 -15.22
C SER A 189 -2.03 7.19 -15.61
N LEU A 190 -3.11 6.45 -15.78
CA LEU A 190 -4.43 6.99 -16.06
C LEU A 190 -4.85 8.06 -15.02
N PRO A 191 -4.72 7.83 -13.70
CA PRO A 191 -5.01 8.85 -12.69
C PRO A 191 -4.21 10.14 -12.86
N LEU A 192 -2.89 10.04 -13.08
CA LEU A 192 -2.04 11.23 -13.25
C LEU A 192 -2.42 12.00 -14.52
N ARG A 193 -2.62 11.30 -15.63
CA ARG A 193 -2.98 11.96 -16.89
C ARG A 193 -4.34 12.65 -16.82
N LEU A 194 -5.31 12.04 -16.16
CA LEU A 194 -6.62 12.65 -15.91
C LEU A 194 -6.49 13.93 -15.08
N LEU A 195 -5.66 13.90 -14.05
CA LEU A 195 -5.44 15.04 -13.18
C LEU A 195 -4.68 16.18 -13.88
N GLU A 196 -3.66 15.85 -14.69
CA GLU A 196 -2.98 16.82 -15.56
C GLU A 196 -3.96 17.51 -16.49
N THR A 197 -4.86 16.73 -17.09
CA THR A 197 -5.88 17.21 -18.02
C THR A 197 -6.91 18.09 -17.34
N ALA A 198 -7.48 17.64 -16.22
CA ALA A 198 -8.50 18.38 -15.47
C ALA A 198 -7.99 19.71 -14.90
N ARG A 199 -6.71 19.77 -14.49
CA ARG A 199 -6.06 20.97 -13.97
C ARG A 199 -5.42 21.85 -15.05
N GLY A 200 -5.38 21.39 -16.30
CA GLY A 200 -4.67 22.09 -17.37
C GLY A 200 -3.16 22.22 -17.13
N ASN A 201 -2.58 21.33 -16.33
CA ASN A 201 -1.15 21.33 -15.97
C ASN A 201 -0.44 20.07 -16.45
N PRO A 202 0.20 20.06 -17.62
CA PRO A 202 0.87 18.89 -18.18
C PRO A 202 2.17 18.52 -17.46
N ASN A 203 2.62 19.32 -16.50
CA ASN A 203 3.87 19.15 -15.76
C ASN A 203 3.66 18.72 -14.30
N LEU A 204 2.48 18.18 -13.95
CA LEU A 204 2.22 17.69 -12.59
C LEU A 204 3.20 16.60 -12.15
N HIS A 205 3.62 15.73 -13.08
CA HIS A 205 4.65 14.71 -12.79
C HIS A 205 5.95 15.31 -12.25
N ARG A 206 6.40 16.48 -12.76
CA ARG A 206 7.59 17.17 -12.27
C ARG A 206 7.41 17.72 -10.85
N GLN A 207 6.19 18.16 -10.51
CA GLN A 207 5.88 18.59 -9.15
C GLN A 207 5.93 17.38 -8.19
N LEU A 208 5.47 16.23 -8.63
CA LEU A 208 5.56 14.97 -7.88
C LEU A 208 7.01 14.51 -7.71
N GLU A 209 7.82 14.55 -8.77
CA GLU A 209 9.25 14.20 -8.70
C GLU A 209 10.05 15.10 -7.76
N ALA A 210 9.62 16.35 -7.58
CA ALA A 210 10.24 17.29 -6.65
C ALA A 210 9.87 17.03 -5.18
N LEU A 211 8.94 16.11 -4.89
CA LEU A 211 8.60 15.74 -3.54
C LEU A 211 9.76 14.98 -2.86
N PRO A 212 9.84 15.00 -1.51
CA PRO A 212 10.86 14.26 -0.78
C PRO A 212 10.92 12.77 -1.17
N ALA A 213 12.13 12.23 -1.29
CA ALA A 213 12.35 10.85 -1.73
C ALA A 213 11.67 9.80 -0.83
N GLU A 214 11.41 10.15 0.43
CA GLU A 214 10.75 9.31 1.43
C GLU A 214 9.26 9.04 1.12
N ILE A 215 8.68 9.82 0.22
CA ILE A 215 7.30 9.62 -0.26
C ILE A 215 7.22 8.38 -1.16
N TRP A 216 8.30 8.15 -1.93
CA TRP A 216 8.36 7.08 -2.91
C TRP A 216 8.87 5.78 -2.29
N LEU A 217 8.20 4.68 -2.61
CA LEU A 217 8.59 3.36 -2.14
C LEU A 217 9.99 2.99 -2.66
N GLN A 218 10.77 2.40 -1.78
CA GLN A 218 12.06 1.80 -2.07
C GLN A 218 11.96 0.29 -1.89
N SER A 219 12.93 -0.46 -2.38
CA SER A 219 12.92 -1.94 -2.35
C SER A 219 12.66 -2.54 -0.96
N GLN A 220 12.96 -1.80 0.09
CA GLN A 220 12.78 -2.22 1.48
C GLN A 220 11.92 -1.23 2.28
N SER A 221 10.83 -0.74 1.73
CA SER A 221 9.89 0.14 2.42
C SER A 221 8.91 -0.63 3.30
N GLY A 222 8.68 -0.14 4.52
CA GLY A 222 7.70 -0.75 5.43
C GLY A 222 7.99 -2.22 5.72
N GLY A 223 7.03 -3.10 5.39
CA GLY A 223 7.16 -4.55 5.56
C GLY A 223 7.74 -5.28 4.35
N TYR A 224 7.91 -4.61 3.20
CA TYR A 224 8.51 -5.21 2.01
C TYR A 224 10.00 -5.49 2.18
N GLN A 225 10.48 -6.60 1.58
CA GLN A 225 11.88 -7.01 1.63
C GLN A 225 12.59 -6.85 0.29
N ARG A 226 11.90 -7.13 -0.80
CA ARG A 226 12.44 -7.10 -2.17
C ARG A 226 11.41 -6.53 -3.14
N LEU A 227 10.84 -5.39 -2.79
CA LEU A 227 9.90 -4.71 -3.64
C LEU A 227 10.56 -4.31 -4.95
N ASP A 228 9.92 -4.59 -6.09
CA ASP A 228 10.24 -3.88 -7.32
C ASP A 228 9.74 -2.43 -7.18
N ALA A 229 10.67 -1.53 -6.92
CA ALA A 229 10.42 -0.10 -6.75
C ALA A 229 10.66 0.69 -8.04
N SER A 230 10.60 0.03 -9.20
CA SER A 230 10.70 0.70 -10.49
C SER A 230 9.59 1.71 -10.69
N GLY A 231 9.92 2.89 -11.19
CA GLY A 231 8.99 4.00 -11.30
C GLY A 231 8.68 4.68 -9.96
N TYR A 232 7.74 5.57 -9.96
CA TYR A 232 7.31 6.33 -8.78
C TYR A 232 6.09 5.68 -8.15
N GLN A 233 6.30 4.95 -7.06
CA GLN A 233 5.26 4.18 -6.38
C GLN A 233 4.99 4.70 -4.98
N THR A 234 3.73 4.64 -4.55
CA THR A 234 3.29 4.96 -3.19
C THR A 234 2.42 3.84 -2.62
N MET A 235 2.25 3.80 -1.30
CA MET A 235 1.18 2.97 -0.71
C MET A 235 -0.18 3.55 -1.08
N LEU A 236 -1.09 2.69 -1.51
CA LEU A 236 -2.46 3.05 -1.85
C LEU A 236 -3.39 2.71 -0.67
N PRO A 237 -4.07 3.68 -0.08
CA PRO A 237 -5.14 3.40 0.88
C PRO A 237 -6.37 2.92 0.11
N VAL A 238 -6.53 1.60 0.03
CA VAL A 238 -7.66 1.00 -0.67
C VAL A 238 -8.86 0.92 0.28
N HIS A 239 -10.03 1.24 -0.24
CA HIS A 239 -11.31 1.24 0.47
C HIS A 239 -12.29 0.27 -0.20
N PRO A 240 -13.28 -0.25 0.54
CA PRO A 240 -14.33 -1.08 -0.03
C PRO A 240 -15.09 -0.38 -1.17
N PRO A 241 -15.83 -1.13 -2.01
CA PRO A 241 -16.66 -0.57 -3.08
C PRO A 241 -17.66 0.47 -2.58
N GLY A 242 -18.05 1.39 -3.47
CA GLY A 242 -19.08 2.38 -3.20
C GLY A 242 -18.58 3.72 -2.64
N ARG A 243 -17.29 3.97 -2.68
CA ARG A 243 -16.70 5.24 -2.26
C ARG A 243 -17.08 6.40 -3.19
N PHE A 244 -17.20 6.14 -4.48
CA PHE A 244 -17.49 7.17 -5.50
C PHE A 244 -18.89 7.01 -6.07
N PRO A 245 -19.52 8.08 -6.57
CA PRO A 245 -20.75 7.98 -7.35
C PRO A 245 -20.52 7.11 -8.58
N ILE A 246 -21.34 6.07 -8.74
CA ILE A 246 -21.33 5.21 -9.92
C ILE A 246 -22.66 5.40 -10.66
N VAL A 247 -22.58 5.71 -11.94
CA VAL A 247 -23.73 5.78 -12.86
C VAL A 247 -23.58 4.72 -13.94
N SER A 248 -24.64 4.00 -14.29
CA SER A 248 -24.56 3.00 -15.36
C SER A 248 -24.48 3.66 -16.74
N LEU A 249 -23.81 2.98 -17.68
CA LEU A 249 -23.72 3.45 -19.07
C LEU A 249 -25.11 3.71 -19.68
N ARG A 250 -26.09 2.83 -19.40
CA ARG A 250 -27.47 3.01 -19.88
C ARG A 250 -28.14 4.25 -19.30
N ALA A 251 -27.93 4.54 -18.01
CA ALA A 251 -28.49 5.72 -17.38
C ALA A 251 -27.92 7.00 -18.01
N LEU A 252 -26.63 7.02 -18.27
CA LEU A 252 -25.97 8.13 -18.97
C LEU A 252 -26.53 8.33 -20.38
N LEU A 253 -26.61 7.27 -21.19
CA LEU A 253 -27.08 7.31 -22.55
C LEU A 253 -28.58 7.71 -22.66
N SER A 254 -29.40 7.24 -21.69
CA SER A 254 -30.83 7.61 -21.65
C SER A 254 -31.12 8.98 -21.06
N GLY A 255 -30.12 9.72 -20.63
CA GLY A 255 -30.31 11.08 -20.10
C GLY A 255 -30.81 11.13 -18.66
N ARG A 256 -30.76 10.05 -17.92
CA ARG A 256 -31.25 9.95 -16.54
C ARG A 256 -30.17 10.26 -15.49
N VAL A 257 -29.06 10.88 -15.89
CA VAL A 257 -27.97 11.28 -15.01
C VAL A 257 -28.08 12.78 -14.76
N ASP A 258 -28.06 13.16 -13.50
CA ASP A 258 -28.03 14.57 -13.09
C ASP A 258 -26.70 15.22 -13.53
N ALA A 259 -26.79 16.41 -14.10
CA ALA A 259 -25.62 17.17 -14.52
C ALA A 259 -24.66 17.50 -13.35
N SER A 260 -25.16 17.63 -12.12
CA SER A 260 -24.36 17.86 -10.92
C SER A 260 -23.42 16.69 -10.58
N SER A 261 -23.77 15.48 -11.03
CA SER A 261 -22.94 14.28 -10.87
C SER A 261 -21.76 14.24 -11.85
N ILE A 262 -21.72 15.13 -12.86
CA ILE A 262 -20.72 15.11 -13.93
C ILE A 262 -19.98 16.45 -14.05
N ARG A 263 -20.70 17.57 -13.89
CA ARG A 263 -20.13 18.89 -14.14
C ARG A 263 -18.91 19.19 -13.28
N GLY A 264 -17.80 19.52 -13.92
CA GLY A 264 -16.54 19.83 -13.28
C GLY A 264 -15.81 18.61 -12.68
N ARG A 265 -16.39 17.41 -12.79
CA ARG A 265 -15.78 16.18 -12.24
C ARG A 265 -14.87 15.50 -13.25
N ILE A 266 -13.93 14.73 -12.75
CA ILE A 266 -13.18 13.75 -13.54
C ILE A 266 -14.03 12.49 -13.63
N VAL A 267 -14.24 11.98 -14.83
CA VAL A 267 -15.10 10.82 -15.08
C VAL A 267 -14.28 9.67 -15.63
N LEU A 268 -14.40 8.49 -15.04
CA LEU A 268 -13.82 7.25 -15.54
C LEU A 268 -14.93 6.36 -16.11
N ILE A 269 -14.74 5.86 -17.33
CA ILE A 269 -15.63 4.88 -17.97
C ILE A 269 -14.90 3.53 -17.95
N GLY A 270 -15.47 2.50 -17.33
CA GLY A 270 -14.86 1.18 -17.27
C GLY A 270 -15.83 0.11 -16.79
N SER A 271 -15.36 -1.13 -16.75
CA SER A 271 -16.16 -2.26 -16.33
C SER A 271 -16.38 -2.27 -14.81
N THR A 272 -17.64 -2.50 -14.42
CA THR A 272 -18.01 -2.89 -13.05
C THR A 272 -18.68 -4.27 -13.02
N ALA A 273 -18.76 -4.94 -14.17
CA ALA A 273 -19.39 -6.25 -14.31
C ALA A 273 -18.42 -7.37 -13.87
N PRO A 274 -18.76 -8.17 -12.85
CA PRO A 274 -17.90 -9.28 -12.39
C PRO A 274 -17.64 -10.35 -13.48
N SER A 275 -18.55 -10.52 -14.43
CA SER A 275 -18.40 -11.49 -15.53
C SER A 275 -17.20 -11.18 -16.45
N LEU A 276 -16.73 -9.94 -16.48
CA LEU A 276 -15.56 -9.51 -17.27
C LEU A 276 -14.24 -9.79 -16.58
N LYS A 277 -14.27 -10.25 -15.30
CA LYS A 277 -13.08 -10.61 -14.49
C LYS A 277 -12.05 -9.50 -14.33
N ASP A 278 -12.46 -8.26 -14.47
CA ASP A 278 -11.64 -7.08 -14.14
C ASP A 278 -11.86 -6.70 -12.68
N GLN A 279 -11.55 -7.64 -11.80
CA GLN A 279 -11.76 -7.55 -10.36
C GLN A 279 -10.46 -7.85 -9.62
N PHE A 280 -10.16 -7.09 -8.57
CA PHE A 280 -8.89 -7.14 -7.87
C PHE A 280 -9.09 -7.35 -6.37
N GLU A 281 -8.30 -8.23 -5.79
CA GLU A 281 -8.23 -8.41 -4.34
C GLU A 281 -7.63 -7.16 -3.68
N ILE A 282 -8.22 -6.75 -2.57
CA ILE A 282 -7.82 -5.59 -1.76
C ILE A 282 -7.51 -6.03 -0.32
N PRO A 283 -6.86 -5.22 0.52
CA PRO A 283 -6.58 -5.59 1.92
C PRO A 283 -7.80 -6.13 2.67
N GLN A 284 -8.97 -5.54 2.44
CA GLN A 284 -10.24 -5.95 3.07
C GLN A 284 -10.73 -7.34 2.61
N SER A 285 -10.32 -7.82 1.44
CA SER A 285 -10.68 -9.17 0.94
C SER A 285 -10.23 -10.28 1.89
N ARG A 286 -9.16 -10.03 2.66
CA ARG A 286 -8.61 -10.99 3.61
C ARG A 286 -9.45 -11.20 4.86
N LEU A 287 -10.30 -10.22 5.21
CA LEU A 287 -11.16 -10.26 6.39
C LEU A 287 -12.57 -10.69 6.07
N ASP A 288 -12.96 -10.63 4.81
CA ASP A 288 -14.29 -11.02 4.39
C ASP A 288 -14.38 -12.55 4.35
N GLN A 289 -15.12 -13.10 5.34
CA GLN A 289 -15.44 -14.54 5.43
C GLN A 289 -16.80 -14.84 4.80
N GLY A 290 -17.36 -13.88 4.06
CA GLY A 290 -18.63 -14.03 3.37
C GLY A 290 -18.57 -14.99 2.18
N GLU A 291 -19.73 -15.30 1.61
CA GLU A 291 -19.87 -16.18 0.42
C GLU A 291 -19.24 -15.59 -0.85
N ARG A 292 -18.89 -14.30 -0.85
CA ARG A 292 -18.22 -13.58 -1.96
C ARG A 292 -17.00 -12.87 -1.43
N PHE A 293 -15.84 -13.19 -2.00
CA PHE A 293 -14.64 -12.41 -1.76
C PHE A 293 -14.90 -10.95 -2.16
N LEU A 294 -14.52 -10.03 -1.27
CA LEU A 294 -14.61 -8.61 -1.55
C LEU A 294 -13.55 -8.23 -2.57
N GLU A 295 -13.94 -8.07 -3.82
CA GLU A 295 -13.09 -7.61 -4.92
C GLU A 295 -13.54 -6.22 -5.36
N LEU A 296 -12.62 -5.44 -5.92
CA LEU A 296 -12.87 -4.11 -6.40
C LEU A 296 -12.66 -4.05 -7.91
N PRO A 297 -13.62 -3.50 -8.70
CA PRO A 297 -13.43 -3.30 -10.12
C PRO A 297 -12.22 -2.42 -10.43
N GLY A 298 -11.49 -2.73 -11.52
CA GLY A 298 -10.31 -1.97 -11.95
C GLY A 298 -10.58 -0.48 -12.07
N VAL A 299 -11.70 -0.11 -12.66
CA VAL A 299 -12.12 1.31 -12.80
C VAL A 299 -12.32 2.02 -11.46
N GLU A 300 -12.81 1.33 -10.41
CA GLU A 300 -12.91 1.90 -9.06
C GLU A 300 -11.55 2.03 -8.40
N LEU A 301 -10.62 1.09 -8.63
CA LEU A 301 -9.23 1.23 -8.19
C LEU A 301 -8.57 2.45 -8.83
N HIS A 302 -8.79 2.70 -10.11
CA HIS A 302 -8.30 3.92 -10.77
C HIS A 302 -8.91 5.19 -10.16
N ALA A 303 -10.17 5.17 -9.75
CA ALA A 303 -10.79 6.28 -9.04
C ALA A 303 -10.14 6.49 -7.66
N GLN A 304 -9.81 5.44 -6.92
CA GLN A 304 -9.12 5.53 -5.63
C GLN A 304 -7.67 6.01 -5.77
N ARG A 305 -6.95 5.54 -6.80
CA ARG A 305 -5.61 6.04 -7.15
C ARG A 305 -5.65 7.54 -7.45
N LEU A 306 -6.66 7.98 -8.21
CA LEU A 306 -6.87 9.40 -8.53
C LEU A 306 -7.12 10.24 -7.26
N ALA A 307 -7.99 9.78 -6.36
CA ALA A 307 -8.26 10.46 -5.09
C ALA A 307 -7.01 10.52 -4.19
N SER A 308 -6.23 9.44 -4.14
CA SER A 308 -4.96 9.40 -3.40
C SER A 308 -3.94 10.41 -3.96
N LEU A 309 -3.85 10.50 -5.28
CA LEU A 309 -2.95 11.45 -5.96
C LEU A 309 -3.39 12.90 -5.76
N GLN A 310 -4.70 13.18 -5.76
CA GLN A 310 -5.23 14.50 -5.43
C GLN A 310 -4.88 14.92 -4.00
N ALA A 311 -5.01 14.00 -3.03
CA ALA A 311 -4.63 14.22 -1.65
C ALA A 311 -3.12 14.48 -1.51
N LEU A 312 -2.28 13.70 -2.19
CA LEU A 312 -0.83 13.90 -2.20
C LEU A 312 -0.45 15.30 -2.70
N LEU A 313 -1.06 15.75 -3.80
CA LEU A 313 -0.78 17.08 -4.37
C LEU A 313 -1.35 18.24 -3.56
N ARG A 314 -2.38 18.00 -2.75
CA ARG A 314 -2.96 19.01 -1.86
C ARG A 314 -2.14 19.15 -0.57
N ASP A 315 -1.82 18.01 0.05
CA ASP A 315 -1.29 17.95 1.40
C ASP A 315 0.26 17.79 1.42
N GLY A 316 0.86 17.47 0.27
CA GLY A 316 2.29 17.17 0.16
C GLY A 316 2.71 15.89 0.90
N GLN A 317 1.75 15.04 1.27
CA GLN A 317 1.96 13.84 2.04
C GLN A 317 1.14 12.66 1.49
N VAL A 318 1.75 11.48 1.46
CA VAL A 318 1.01 10.24 1.18
C VAL A 318 0.18 9.83 2.39
N PRO A 319 -1.03 9.29 2.17
CA PRO A 319 -1.89 8.83 3.26
C PRO A 319 -1.27 7.72 4.11
N ILE A 320 -0.38 6.94 3.53
CA ILE A 320 0.37 5.88 4.22
C ILE A 320 1.84 6.03 3.89
N ARG A 321 2.62 6.47 4.89
CA ARG A 321 4.09 6.52 4.82
C ARG A 321 4.69 5.20 5.29
N THR A 322 5.86 4.87 4.81
CA THR A 322 6.57 3.63 5.18
C THR A 322 7.88 3.93 5.89
N ALA A 323 8.22 3.09 6.86
CA ALA A 323 9.55 3.14 7.44
C ALA A 323 10.62 2.78 6.41
N SER A 324 11.71 3.56 6.37
CA SER A 324 12.86 3.27 5.53
C SER A 324 13.65 2.05 6.05
N ALA A 325 14.52 1.48 5.22
CA ALA A 325 15.42 0.41 5.62
C ALA A 325 16.25 0.81 6.86
N LEU A 326 16.79 2.04 6.88
CA LEU A 326 17.57 2.54 8.01
C LEU A 326 16.75 2.58 9.30
N GLN A 327 15.53 3.12 9.26
CA GLN A 327 14.64 3.18 10.42
C GLN A 327 14.33 1.79 10.98
N ARG A 328 14.09 0.81 10.11
CA ARG A 328 13.84 -0.57 10.50
C ARG A 328 15.08 -1.23 11.13
N HIS A 329 16.28 -1.01 10.57
CA HIS A 329 17.51 -1.53 11.14
C HIS A 329 17.87 -0.88 12.48
N LEU A 330 17.62 0.42 12.63
CA LEU A 330 17.77 1.11 13.91
C LEU A 330 16.80 0.55 14.98
N LEU A 331 15.54 0.33 14.60
CA LEU A 331 14.57 -0.29 15.49
C LEU A 331 15.02 -1.70 15.91
N LEU A 332 15.51 -2.50 14.98
CA LEU A 332 16.07 -3.82 15.28
C LEU A 332 17.23 -3.72 16.25
N ALA A 333 18.19 -2.83 16.01
CA ALA A 333 19.34 -2.65 16.89
C ALA A 333 18.91 -2.26 18.32
N VAL A 334 17.93 -1.35 18.44
CA VAL A 334 17.36 -0.97 19.74
C VAL A 334 16.70 -2.15 20.44
N MET A 335 15.93 -2.98 19.71
CA MET A 335 15.28 -4.16 20.28
C MET A 335 16.30 -5.22 20.72
N LEU A 336 17.36 -5.42 19.94
CA LEU A 336 18.46 -6.31 20.31
C LEU A 336 19.18 -5.82 21.58
N LEU A 337 19.51 -4.53 21.68
CA LEU A 337 20.14 -3.95 22.88
C LEU A 337 19.23 -4.05 24.10
N LEU A 338 17.93 -3.82 23.94
CA LEU A 338 16.95 -3.99 25.02
C LEU A 338 16.91 -5.44 25.50
N GLY A 339 16.89 -6.41 24.59
CA GLY A 339 16.92 -7.83 24.90
C GLY A 339 18.18 -8.22 25.68
N ILE A 340 19.37 -7.70 25.28
CA ILE A 340 20.63 -7.89 26.04
C ILE A 340 20.48 -7.37 27.46
N ALA A 341 20.05 -6.12 27.60
CA ALA A 341 19.91 -5.46 28.89
C ALA A 341 18.94 -6.20 29.84
N ILE A 342 17.93 -6.88 29.30
CA ILE A 342 17.00 -7.71 30.04
C ILE A 342 17.65 -9.04 30.43
N ALA A 343 18.37 -9.70 29.49
CA ALA A 343 19.01 -11.00 29.71
C ALA A 343 20.17 -10.94 30.68
N GLU A 344 20.91 -9.83 30.75
CA GLU A 344 22.05 -9.66 31.67
C GLU A 344 21.64 -9.48 33.16
N ARG A 345 20.36 -9.29 33.46
CA ARG A 345 19.89 -9.14 34.84
C ARG A 345 19.78 -10.49 35.52
N PRO A 346 20.60 -10.78 36.59
CA PRO A 346 20.77 -12.14 37.14
C PRO A 346 19.59 -12.66 37.99
N HIS A 347 18.41 -12.08 37.90
CA HIS A 347 17.30 -12.44 38.78
C HIS A 347 16.09 -12.95 38.05
N ARG A 348 15.92 -14.28 38.10
CA ARG A 348 14.70 -15.05 37.79
C ARG A 348 14.27 -15.03 36.33
N ILE A 349 14.56 -16.11 35.64
CA ILE A 349 14.11 -16.42 34.26
C ILE A 349 12.67 -15.99 34.03
N ARG A 350 11.73 -16.28 34.92
CA ARG A 350 10.32 -15.85 34.82
C ARG A 350 10.08 -14.33 34.67
N ARG A 351 10.92 -13.49 35.28
CA ARG A 351 10.77 -12.03 35.17
C ARG A 351 11.34 -11.52 33.84
N SER A 352 12.36 -12.14 33.32
CA SER A 352 12.94 -11.79 32.01
C SER A 352 11.96 -12.11 30.87
N SER A 353 11.38 -13.32 30.90
CA SER A 353 10.35 -13.69 29.88
C SER A 353 9.13 -12.79 29.94
N LEU A 354 8.66 -12.41 31.12
CA LEU A 354 7.55 -11.46 31.25
C LEU A 354 7.90 -10.08 30.67
N LEU A 355 9.10 -9.57 30.94
CA LEU A 355 9.55 -8.28 30.41
C LEU A 355 9.71 -8.31 28.88
N LEU A 356 10.24 -9.41 28.32
CA LEU A 356 10.34 -9.61 26.87
C LEU A 356 8.95 -9.69 26.22
N GLY A 357 8.04 -10.45 26.81
CA GLY A 357 6.66 -10.54 26.36
C GLY A 357 5.93 -9.18 26.38
N LEU A 358 6.09 -8.41 27.46
CA LEU A 358 5.54 -7.05 27.55
C LEU A 358 6.16 -6.10 26.51
N SER A 359 7.47 -6.22 26.26
CA SER A 359 8.15 -5.43 25.24
C SER A 359 7.66 -5.78 23.83
N ALA A 360 7.45 -7.06 23.54
CA ALA A 360 6.87 -7.52 22.27
C ALA A 360 5.44 -7.00 22.08
N LEU A 361 4.61 -7.08 23.12
CA LEU A 361 3.23 -6.57 23.09
C LEU A 361 3.20 -5.05 22.89
N ALA A 362 4.07 -4.31 23.59
CA ALA A 362 4.19 -2.86 23.45
C ALA A 362 4.63 -2.46 22.04
N LEU A 363 5.61 -3.19 21.46
CA LEU A 363 6.05 -2.96 20.10
C LEU A 363 4.94 -3.23 19.09
N PHE A 364 4.23 -4.36 19.24
CA PHE A 364 3.10 -4.71 18.40
C PHE A 364 2.01 -3.62 18.47
N GLY A 365 1.57 -3.27 19.68
CA GLY A 365 0.55 -2.23 19.87
C GLY A 365 0.97 -0.87 19.30
N THR A 366 2.23 -0.46 19.51
CA THR A 366 2.76 0.78 18.92
C THR A 366 2.74 0.73 17.40
N SER A 367 3.13 -0.39 16.79
CA SER A 367 3.13 -0.55 15.33
C SER A 367 1.73 -0.51 14.74
N VAL A 368 0.75 -1.12 15.41
CA VAL A 368 -0.66 -1.03 15.04
C VAL A 368 -1.15 0.43 15.12
N LEU A 369 -0.87 1.12 16.22
CA LEU A 369 -1.26 2.53 16.40
C LEU A 369 -0.62 3.45 15.36
N LEU A 370 0.64 3.22 15.01
CA LEU A 370 1.33 3.98 13.97
C LEU A 370 0.71 3.73 12.60
N LEU A 371 0.39 2.47 12.27
CA LEU A 371 -0.26 2.15 11.00
C LEU A 371 -1.67 2.74 10.91
N LEU A 372 -2.44 2.71 11.99
CA LEU A 372 -3.74 3.42 12.06
C LEU A 372 -3.59 4.92 11.79
N LYS A 373 -2.46 5.51 12.18
CA LYS A 373 -2.11 6.92 11.88
C LYS A 373 -1.42 7.12 10.52
N GLY A 374 -1.35 6.08 9.69
CA GLY A 374 -0.75 6.16 8.34
C GLY A 374 0.77 6.06 8.31
N PHE A 375 1.40 5.40 9.29
CA PHE A 375 2.83 5.11 9.25
C PHE A 375 3.09 3.61 9.42
N TRP A 376 3.51 2.94 8.36
CA TRP A 376 3.73 1.49 8.34
C TRP A 376 5.18 1.11 8.61
N ILE A 377 5.38 0.38 9.72
CA ILE A 377 6.65 -0.25 10.07
C ILE A 377 6.46 -1.75 9.92
N GLY A 378 7.30 -2.44 9.17
CA GLY A 378 7.32 -3.90 9.15
C GLY A 378 7.78 -4.45 10.50
N ILE A 379 6.89 -5.14 11.23
CA ILE A 379 7.12 -5.55 12.63
C ILE A 379 7.49 -7.02 12.82
N ALA A 380 7.36 -7.85 11.78
CA ALA A 380 7.72 -9.26 11.88
C ALA A 380 9.15 -9.46 12.42
N LEU A 381 10.06 -8.59 12.02
CA LEU A 381 11.45 -8.64 12.42
C LEU A 381 11.70 -8.26 13.90
N PRO A 382 11.24 -7.11 14.40
CA PRO A 382 11.44 -6.76 15.80
C PRO A 382 10.78 -7.76 16.75
N LEU A 383 9.65 -8.35 16.38
CA LEU A 383 8.97 -9.39 17.18
C LEU A 383 9.77 -10.68 17.22
N SER A 384 10.30 -11.15 16.08
CA SER A 384 11.12 -12.36 16.05
C SER A 384 12.42 -12.20 16.85
N GLY A 385 12.98 -10.96 16.86
CA GLY A 385 14.15 -10.62 17.68
C GLY A 385 13.92 -10.82 19.17
N LEU A 386 12.78 -10.43 19.66
CA LEU A 386 12.42 -10.63 21.08
C LEU A 386 12.15 -12.11 21.41
N ILE A 387 11.53 -12.86 20.52
CA ILE A 387 11.21 -14.29 20.71
C ILE A 387 12.49 -15.15 20.73
N LEU A 388 13.44 -14.88 19.84
CA LEU A 388 14.71 -15.66 19.79
C LEU A 388 15.60 -15.47 21.02
N LEU A 389 15.42 -14.39 21.77
CA LEU A 389 16.15 -14.15 23.01
C LEU A 389 15.60 -14.98 24.21
N GLU A 390 14.42 -15.60 24.05
CA GLU A 390 13.85 -16.53 25.03
C GLU A 390 14.32 -17.99 24.83
N ALA A 391 14.85 -18.31 23.63
CA ALA A 391 15.34 -19.67 23.38
C ALA A 391 16.54 -19.98 24.29
N PRO A 392 16.50 -21.10 25.04
CA PRO A 392 17.50 -21.45 26.05
C PRO A 392 18.87 -21.79 25.43
#